data_23e336946939bdc857560466e3af321e
#
_entry.id   23e336946939bdc857560466e3af321e
#
_cell.length_a   1.000
_cell.length_b   1.000
_cell.length_c   1.000
_cell.angle_alpha   90.00
_cell.angle_beta   90.00
_cell.angle_gamma   90.00
#
_symmetry.space_group_name_H-M   'P 1'
#
loop_
_entity.id
_entity.type
_entity.pdbx_description
1 polymer ?
#
loop_
_entity_poly.entity_id
_entity_poly.type
_entity_poly.pdbx_seq_one_letter_code
_entity_poly.pdbx_strand_id
1 'polypeptide(L)'
;MDNTKINMLLNNRKYPLFKSMLNNVTQGDTIEMMKQIPNNSIDLVLVDLPYGTTQNKWDSVIPLPELWDQYHRIVKENGAMVFTASGLFTAQLMLSNPNEYKYKYTWIKSKATNFLNAKKQPLRKHEDILVFYRKQPTYHPQMTEGEAYNKGIRKNQVTGSYGDFNPVMVQSKGMRYPVDVLYFKTAEAEGKVVHPTQKPVALGRYLIKTFSNPGDIVLDNTSGSGSFLVAALQEGRNFIGIEKNEDGTLFKKKPVDYIKITESRIEQTIREMDANTLMHLHKINLLSNNEALND
;
A
#
# COMPACT_ATOMS: atom_id res chain seq x y z
N MET A 1 17.05 -0.55 -0.35
CA MET A 1 17.68 -0.17 0.94
C MET A 1 19.05 -0.84 1.01
N ASP A 2 20.08 -0.16 1.56
CA ASP A 2 21.39 -0.79 1.77
C ASP A 2 21.24 -1.91 2.81
N ASN A 3 21.76 -3.12 2.52
CA ASN A 3 21.72 -4.29 3.41
C ASN A 3 22.25 -3.98 4.82
N THR A 4 23.20 -3.04 4.94
CA THR A 4 23.75 -2.58 6.22
C THR A 4 22.68 -1.94 7.11
N LYS A 5 21.77 -1.13 6.53
CA LYS A 5 20.68 -0.49 7.29
C LYS A 5 19.64 -1.49 7.76
N ILE A 6 19.30 -2.47 6.92
CA ILE A 6 18.37 -3.55 7.32
C ILE A 6 18.98 -4.34 8.47
N ASN A 7 20.24 -4.73 8.40
CA ASN A 7 20.92 -5.47 9.46
C ASN A 7 20.97 -4.69 10.79
N MET A 8 21.19 -3.36 10.75
CA MET A 8 21.14 -2.53 11.95
C MET A 8 19.75 -2.51 12.59
N LEU A 9 18.68 -2.51 11.79
CA LEU A 9 17.31 -2.56 12.28
C LEU A 9 16.97 -3.94 12.87
N LEU A 10 17.41 -5.02 12.23
CA LEU A 10 17.18 -6.41 12.67
C LEU A 10 17.87 -6.74 14.01
N ASN A 11 19.01 -6.10 14.31
CA ASN A 11 19.77 -6.30 15.55
C ASN A 11 19.41 -5.32 16.66
N ASN A 12 18.33 -4.56 16.50
CA ASN A 12 17.90 -3.59 17.49
C ASN A 12 17.13 -4.26 18.65
N ARG A 13 17.79 -4.47 19.81
CA ARG A 13 17.20 -5.09 21.00
C ARG A 13 15.97 -4.40 21.55
N LYS A 14 15.72 -3.14 21.21
CA LYS A 14 14.52 -2.40 21.60
C LYS A 14 13.26 -2.92 20.91
N TYR A 15 13.40 -3.58 19.75
CA TYR A 15 12.28 -4.07 18.94
C TYR A 15 12.45 -5.57 18.64
N PRO A 16 12.28 -6.43 19.66
CA PRO A 16 12.65 -7.85 19.55
C PRO A 16 11.83 -8.62 18.49
N LEU A 17 10.59 -8.19 18.22
CA LEU A 17 9.73 -8.84 17.24
C LEU A 17 9.95 -8.34 15.81
N PHE A 18 10.67 -7.25 15.58
CA PHE A 18 10.83 -6.67 14.24
C PHE A 18 11.42 -7.67 13.25
N LYS A 19 12.41 -8.46 13.66
CA LYS A 19 13.04 -9.46 12.82
C LYS A 19 12.06 -10.51 12.30
N SER A 20 11.18 -11.01 13.16
CA SER A 20 10.14 -11.99 12.78
C SER A 20 8.99 -11.39 12.00
N MET A 21 8.78 -10.07 12.08
CA MET A 21 7.76 -9.36 11.31
C MET A 21 8.18 -9.08 9.87
N LEU A 22 9.50 -8.93 9.63
CA LEU A 22 9.99 -8.58 8.28
C LEU A 22 9.76 -9.74 7.30
N ASN A 23 9.15 -9.43 6.16
CA ASN A 23 8.72 -10.36 5.12
C ASN A 23 7.73 -11.42 5.61
N ASN A 24 6.92 -11.04 6.59
CA ASN A 24 5.92 -11.93 7.20
C ASN A 24 4.60 -11.19 7.47
N VAL A 25 3.55 -11.97 7.77
CA VAL A 25 2.30 -11.49 8.35
C VAL A 25 2.25 -11.90 9.82
N THR A 26 1.92 -10.95 10.69
CA THR A 26 1.88 -11.17 12.15
C THR A 26 0.48 -10.94 12.66
N GLN A 27 -0.03 -11.89 13.46
CA GLN A 27 -1.32 -11.72 14.12
C GLN A 27 -1.20 -10.76 15.29
N GLY A 28 -2.10 -9.78 15.37
CA GLY A 28 -2.21 -8.88 16.52
C GLY A 28 -2.98 -7.60 16.25
N ASP A 29 -3.21 -6.85 17.31
CA ASP A 29 -3.77 -5.50 17.19
C ASP A 29 -2.77 -4.57 16.49
N THR A 30 -3.28 -3.78 15.53
CA THR A 30 -2.42 -2.97 14.66
C THR A 30 -1.58 -1.96 15.46
N ILE A 31 -2.16 -1.26 16.44
CA ILE A 31 -1.44 -0.25 17.24
C ILE A 31 -0.36 -0.91 18.09
N GLU A 32 -0.69 -2.03 18.75
CA GLU A 32 0.27 -2.75 19.60
C GLU A 32 1.42 -3.34 18.78
N MET A 33 1.12 -3.94 17.63
CA MET A 33 2.15 -4.52 16.78
C MET A 33 3.04 -3.44 16.13
N MET A 34 2.48 -2.30 15.74
CA MET A 34 3.28 -1.19 15.22
C MET A 34 4.30 -0.67 16.24
N LYS A 35 4.05 -0.76 17.57
CA LYS A 35 5.05 -0.42 18.60
C LYS A 35 6.32 -1.25 18.53
N GLN A 36 6.28 -2.43 17.89
CA GLN A 36 7.43 -3.31 17.66
C GLN A 36 8.25 -2.93 16.43
N ILE A 37 7.79 -1.97 15.64
CA ILE A 37 8.49 -1.49 14.44
C ILE A 37 9.44 -0.35 14.83
N PRO A 38 10.72 -0.38 14.42
CA PRO A 38 11.67 0.70 14.72
C PRO A 38 11.26 2.06 14.13
N ASN A 39 11.69 3.13 14.77
CA ASN A 39 11.50 4.48 14.26
C ASN A 39 12.16 4.64 12.88
N ASN A 40 11.51 5.41 11.98
CA ASN A 40 12.06 5.76 10.66
C ASN A 40 12.53 4.54 9.83
N SER A 41 11.80 3.42 9.91
CA SER A 41 12.15 2.18 9.22
C SER A 41 11.27 1.88 8.00
N ILE A 42 10.07 2.42 7.93
CA ILE A 42 9.10 2.16 6.86
C ILE A 42 9.24 3.19 5.73
N ASP A 43 9.33 2.71 4.50
CA ASP A 43 9.42 3.54 3.29
C ASP A 43 8.03 3.88 2.73
N LEU A 44 7.12 2.91 2.77
CA LEU A 44 5.76 3.06 2.26
C LEU A 44 4.76 2.38 3.21
N VAL A 45 3.74 3.09 3.62
CA VAL A 45 2.50 2.49 4.15
C VAL A 45 1.52 2.39 2.99
N LEU A 46 1.05 1.17 2.69
CA LEU A 46 -0.01 0.93 1.71
C LEU A 46 -1.06 0.04 2.36
N VAL A 47 -2.22 0.59 2.66
CA VAL A 47 -3.17 -0.04 3.55
C VAL A 47 -4.63 0.23 3.18
N ASP A 48 -5.47 -0.77 3.43
CA ASP A 48 -6.93 -0.70 3.36
C ASP A 48 -7.50 -0.76 4.78
N LEU A 49 -7.59 0.38 5.45
CA LEU A 49 -8.10 0.46 6.82
C LEU A 49 -9.58 0.02 6.89
N PRO A 50 -10.08 -0.48 8.04
CA PRO A 50 -11.51 -0.69 8.21
C PRO A 50 -12.25 0.67 8.21
N TYR A 51 -13.32 0.76 7.39
CA TYR A 51 -14.06 2.02 7.18
C TYR A 51 -15.20 2.23 8.19
N GLY A 52 -15.57 1.20 8.96
CA GLY A 52 -16.75 1.22 9.84
C GLY A 52 -18.07 1.28 9.07
N THR A 53 -18.11 0.81 7.84
CA THR A 53 -19.29 0.92 6.95
C THR A 53 -20.03 -0.40 6.72
N THR A 54 -19.49 -1.50 7.22
CA THR A 54 -20.12 -2.83 7.11
C THR A 54 -20.59 -3.33 8.49
N GLN A 55 -21.38 -4.40 8.48
CA GLN A 55 -21.83 -5.05 9.73
C GLN A 55 -20.82 -6.10 10.25
N ASN A 56 -19.65 -6.19 9.63
CA ASN A 56 -18.61 -7.12 10.10
C ASN A 56 -17.98 -6.58 11.38
N LYS A 57 -17.77 -7.43 12.37
CA LYS A 57 -17.16 -7.04 13.67
C LYS A 57 -15.77 -6.44 13.51
N TRP A 58 -14.98 -6.91 12.54
CA TRP A 58 -13.66 -6.41 12.24
C TRP A 58 -13.65 -5.03 11.56
N ASP A 59 -14.78 -4.57 10.99
CA ASP A 59 -14.88 -3.26 10.33
C ASP A 59 -15.17 -2.16 11.36
N SER A 60 -14.37 -2.08 12.40
CA SER A 60 -14.37 -1.00 13.39
C SER A 60 -13.24 -0.02 13.08
N VAL A 61 -13.57 1.27 13.02
CA VAL A 61 -12.58 2.33 12.74
C VAL A 61 -11.50 2.31 13.82
N ILE A 62 -10.24 2.21 13.39
CA ILE A 62 -9.08 2.32 14.28
C ILE A 62 -8.97 3.78 14.74
N PRO A 63 -8.67 4.07 16.01
CA PRO A 63 -8.49 5.42 16.52
C PRO A 63 -7.41 6.17 15.71
N LEU A 64 -7.83 7.13 14.87
CA LEU A 64 -6.95 7.83 13.94
C LEU A 64 -5.82 8.60 14.64
N PRO A 65 -6.00 9.28 15.78
CA PRO A 65 -4.90 9.95 16.48
C PRO A 65 -3.77 8.99 16.85
N GLU A 66 -4.09 7.85 17.47
CA GLU A 66 -3.12 6.83 17.86
C GLU A 66 -2.42 6.20 16.65
N LEU A 67 -3.17 6.01 15.55
CA LEU A 67 -2.64 5.50 14.30
C LEU A 67 -1.63 6.47 13.69
N TRP A 68 -1.95 7.77 13.63
CA TRP A 68 -1.03 8.82 13.17
C TRP A 68 0.23 8.92 14.04
N ASP A 69 0.12 8.80 15.36
CA ASP A 69 1.28 8.79 16.26
C ASP A 69 2.25 7.68 15.88
N GLN A 70 1.74 6.47 15.58
CA GLN A 70 2.58 5.37 15.14
C GLN A 70 3.18 5.62 13.76
N TYR A 71 2.40 6.08 12.78
CA TYR A 71 2.92 6.40 11.45
C TYR A 71 4.00 7.48 11.50
N HIS A 72 3.81 8.55 12.26
CA HIS A 72 4.81 9.61 12.43
C HIS A 72 6.12 9.08 13.01
N ARG A 73 6.04 8.08 13.86
CA ARG A 73 7.21 7.45 14.48
C ARG A 73 7.95 6.50 13.54
N ILE A 74 7.23 5.61 12.85
CA ILE A 74 7.83 4.51 12.09
C ILE A 74 8.15 4.86 10.64
N VAL A 75 7.36 5.73 10.01
CA VAL A 75 7.55 6.11 8.59
C VAL A 75 8.71 7.09 8.48
N LYS A 76 9.57 6.86 7.52
CA LYS A 76 10.67 7.78 7.17
C LYS A 76 10.13 9.16 6.78
N GLU A 77 10.94 10.20 6.97
CA GLU A 77 10.52 11.57 6.68
C GLU A 77 10.10 11.78 5.22
N ASN A 78 10.75 11.06 4.31
CA ASN A 78 10.45 10.98 2.88
C ASN A 78 9.69 9.69 2.50
N GLY A 79 9.04 9.04 3.45
CA GLY A 79 8.15 7.91 3.19
C GLY A 79 6.76 8.38 2.79
N ALA A 80 6.06 7.56 2.02
CA ALA A 80 4.67 7.82 1.65
C ALA A 80 3.70 6.98 2.51
N MET A 81 2.49 7.52 2.73
CA MET A 81 1.39 6.81 3.35
C MET A 81 0.20 6.86 2.40
N VAL A 82 -0.22 5.70 1.91
CA VAL A 82 -1.23 5.55 0.86
C VAL A 82 -2.36 4.68 1.37
N PHE A 83 -3.57 5.22 1.35
CA PHE A 83 -4.77 4.60 1.91
C PHE A 83 -5.84 4.43 0.87
N THR A 84 -6.47 3.27 0.79
CA THR A 84 -7.75 3.16 0.12
C THR A 84 -8.85 3.67 1.05
N ALA A 85 -9.86 4.33 0.49
CA ALA A 85 -10.96 4.91 1.25
C ALA A 85 -12.23 5.02 0.39
N SER A 86 -13.39 5.15 1.01
CA SER A 86 -14.65 5.37 0.31
C SER A 86 -15.66 6.13 1.17
N GLY A 87 -16.46 6.99 0.54
CA GLY A 87 -17.56 7.70 1.16
C GLY A 87 -17.14 8.63 2.29
N LEU A 88 -17.82 8.58 3.44
CA LEU A 88 -17.52 9.47 4.57
C LEU A 88 -16.12 9.24 5.15
N PHE A 89 -15.65 7.99 5.15
CA PHE A 89 -14.30 7.67 5.64
C PHE A 89 -13.20 8.40 4.88
N THR A 90 -13.37 8.64 3.56
CA THR A 90 -12.46 9.49 2.78
C THR A 90 -12.28 10.87 3.42
N ALA A 91 -13.39 11.53 3.75
CA ALA A 91 -13.35 12.86 4.36
C ALA A 91 -12.78 12.83 5.79
N GLN A 92 -13.16 11.84 6.59
CA GLN A 92 -12.65 11.66 7.96
C GLN A 92 -11.12 11.49 7.95
N LEU A 93 -10.59 10.65 7.07
CA LEU A 93 -9.15 10.39 6.98
C LEU A 93 -8.39 11.64 6.49
N MET A 94 -8.91 12.36 5.48
CA MET A 94 -8.32 13.61 5.01
C MET A 94 -8.27 14.67 6.12
N LEU A 95 -9.37 14.85 6.86
CA LEU A 95 -9.48 15.84 7.94
C LEU A 95 -8.69 15.45 9.19
N SER A 96 -8.39 14.17 9.39
CA SER A 96 -7.59 13.72 10.54
C SER A 96 -6.11 14.12 10.45
N ASN A 97 -5.58 14.39 9.23
CA ASN A 97 -4.21 14.87 9.02
C ASN A 97 -4.12 15.77 7.77
N PRO A 98 -4.74 16.97 7.78
CA PRO A 98 -4.82 17.83 6.59
C PRO A 98 -3.46 18.42 6.18
N ASN A 99 -2.50 18.50 7.09
CA ASN A 99 -1.17 19.04 6.79
C ASN A 99 -0.33 18.11 5.91
N GLU A 100 -0.47 16.81 6.08
CA GLU A 100 0.27 15.78 5.33
C GLU A 100 -0.53 15.24 4.14
N TYR A 101 -1.85 15.43 4.09
CA TYR A 101 -2.65 15.13 2.90
C TYR A 101 -2.16 15.96 1.70
N LYS A 102 -1.94 15.28 0.56
CA LYS A 102 -1.43 15.96 -0.64
C LYS A 102 -2.39 15.89 -1.81
N TYR A 103 -2.83 14.70 -2.17
CA TYR A 103 -3.77 14.45 -3.26
C TYR A 103 -4.39 13.07 -3.14
N LYS A 104 -5.33 12.77 -4.02
CA LYS A 104 -5.91 11.44 -4.15
C LYS A 104 -5.93 10.99 -5.59
N TYR A 105 -5.95 9.67 -5.77
CA TYR A 105 -6.40 9.07 -7.01
C TYR A 105 -7.86 8.62 -6.85
N THR A 106 -8.58 8.57 -7.96
CA THR A 106 -9.89 7.93 -8.07
C THR A 106 -9.70 6.59 -8.80
N TRP A 107 -9.84 5.49 -8.08
CA TRP A 107 -9.77 4.16 -8.68
C TRP A 107 -11.15 3.75 -9.22
N ILE A 108 -11.29 3.68 -10.55
CA ILE A 108 -12.47 3.17 -11.24
C ILE A 108 -12.39 1.64 -11.28
N LYS A 109 -13.41 0.98 -10.74
CA LYS A 109 -13.53 -0.48 -10.67
C LYS A 109 -14.18 -1.06 -11.92
N SER A 110 -13.83 -2.31 -12.30
CA SER A 110 -14.52 -3.02 -13.40
C SER A 110 -15.99 -3.31 -13.06
N LYS A 111 -16.30 -3.59 -11.79
CA LYS A 111 -17.65 -3.86 -11.30
C LYS A 111 -18.11 -2.78 -10.33
N ALA A 112 -19.36 -2.36 -10.46
CA ALA A 112 -20.01 -1.54 -9.46
C ALA A 112 -20.42 -2.38 -8.25
N THR A 113 -20.46 -1.75 -7.08
CA THR A 113 -20.91 -2.33 -5.81
C THR A 113 -22.16 -1.61 -5.29
N ASN A 114 -22.69 -2.05 -4.13
CA ASN A 114 -23.84 -1.46 -3.48
C ASN A 114 -25.19 -1.71 -4.21
N PHE A 115 -25.31 -2.86 -4.88
CA PHE A 115 -26.48 -3.20 -5.72
C PHE A 115 -27.81 -3.26 -4.93
N LEU A 116 -27.77 -3.55 -3.63
CA LEU A 116 -28.97 -3.57 -2.77
C LEU A 116 -29.63 -2.18 -2.66
N ASN A 117 -28.89 -1.12 -2.90
CA ASN A 117 -29.38 0.25 -2.87
C ASN A 117 -29.63 0.85 -4.25
N ALA A 118 -29.62 0.05 -5.33
CA ALA A 118 -29.72 0.53 -6.71
C ALA A 118 -30.98 1.34 -7.03
N LYS A 119 -32.07 1.10 -6.28
CA LYS A 119 -33.33 1.86 -6.40
C LYS A 119 -33.36 3.16 -5.59
N LYS A 120 -32.35 3.42 -4.75
CA LYS A 120 -32.31 4.57 -3.84
C LYS A 120 -31.15 5.52 -4.15
N GLN A 121 -30.07 5.02 -4.72
CA GLN A 121 -28.87 5.80 -5.03
C GLN A 121 -28.05 5.12 -6.12
N PRO A 122 -27.13 5.85 -6.80
CA PRO A 122 -26.23 5.28 -7.78
C PRO A 122 -25.36 4.15 -7.22
N LEU A 123 -25.03 3.18 -8.06
CA LEU A 123 -24.07 2.15 -7.72
C LEU A 123 -22.67 2.76 -7.56
N ARG A 124 -21.89 2.26 -6.61
CA ARG A 124 -20.49 2.71 -6.40
C ARG A 124 -19.55 2.00 -7.39
N LYS A 125 -18.94 2.77 -8.27
CA LYS A 125 -17.99 2.24 -9.26
C LYS A 125 -16.55 2.72 -9.04
N HIS A 126 -16.29 3.46 -7.97
CA HIS A 126 -14.96 3.94 -7.63
C HIS A 126 -14.67 3.84 -6.14
N GLU A 127 -13.41 3.93 -5.81
CA GLU A 127 -12.88 4.19 -4.48
C GLU A 127 -11.79 5.26 -4.59
N ASP A 128 -11.52 5.97 -3.50
CA ASP A 128 -10.46 6.95 -3.39
C ASP A 128 -9.16 6.26 -2.93
N ILE A 129 -8.02 6.78 -3.37
CA ILE A 129 -6.70 6.39 -2.86
C ILE A 129 -6.02 7.67 -2.40
N LEU A 130 -5.91 7.85 -1.10
CA LEU A 130 -5.41 9.06 -0.47
C LEU A 130 -3.90 8.97 -0.27
N VAL A 131 -3.18 10.03 -0.61
CA VAL A 131 -1.72 10.10 -0.49
C VAL A 131 -1.33 11.16 0.52
N PHE A 132 -0.58 10.73 1.53
CA PHE A 132 -0.04 11.59 2.59
C PHE A 132 1.48 11.46 2.65
N TYR A 133 2.16 12.54 2.93
CA TYR A 133 3.59 12.54 3.24
C TYR A 133 4.03 13.85 3.91
N ARG A 134 5.13 13.78 4.66
CA ARG A 134 5.77 14.97 5.27
C ARG A 134 6.65 15.71 4.29
N LYS A 135 7.63 15.00 3.71
CA LYS A 135 8.49 15.50 2.63
C LYS A 135 8.25 14.70 1.36
N GLN A 136 8.55 15.27 0.20
CA GLN A 136 8.40 14.60 -1.09
C GLN A 136 9.01 13.20 -1.04
N PRO A 137 8.21 12.14 -1.20
CA PRO A 137 8.68 10.77 -1.18
C PRO A 137 9.29 10.37 -2.52
N THR A 138 9.83 9.14 -2.58
CA THR A 138 10.07 8.47 -3.86
C THR A 138 8.80 8.56 -4.71
N TYR A 139 8.96 9.00 -5.95
CA TYR A 139 7.88 9.07 -6.93
C TYR A 139 8.37 8.65 -8.31
N HIS A 140 7.93 7.47 -8.74
CA HIS A 140 8.19 6.96 -10.08
C HIS A 140 6.89 7.05 -10.90
N PRO A 141 6.71 8.07 -11.74
CA PRO A 141 5.51 8.18 -12.55
C PRO A 141 5.37 6.96 -13.47
N GLN A 142 4.28 6.24 -13.34
CA GLN A 142 3.98 5.09 -14.20
C GLN A 142 3.48 5.61 -15.55
N MET A 143 4.43 5.86 -16.46
CA MET A 143 4.16 6.44 -17.77
C MET A 143 3.29 5.51 -18.62
N THR A 144 2.39 6.10 -19.41
CA THR A 144 1.55 5.38 -20.39
C THR A 144 1.92 5.75 -21.82
N GLU A 145 1.66 4.84 -22.74
CA GLU A 145 1.84 5.11 -24.16
C GLU A 145 0.78 6.07 -24.72
N GLY A 146 1.14 6.84 -25.72
CA GLY A 146 0.28 7.76 -26.43
C GLY A 146 0.97 8.27 -27.69
N GLU A 147 0.27 9.02 -28.52
CA GLU A 147 0.85 9.58 -29.75
C GLU A 147 1.95 10.60 -29.45
N ALA A 148 3.02 10.58 -30.22
CA ALA A 148 4.05 11.61 -30.16
C ALA A 148 3.50 12.97 -30.61
N TYR A 149 3.93 14.05 -29.98
CA TYR A 149 3.55 15.40 -30.39
C TYR A 149 4.65 16.42 -30.14
N ASN A 150 4.62 17.49 -30.90
CA ASN A 150 5.40 18.69 -30.65
C ASN A 150 4.49 19.92 -30.85
N LYS A 151 4.20 20.63 -29.76
CA LYS A 151 3.38 21.85 -29.74
C LYS A 151 4.24 23.12 -29.74
N GLY A 152 5.55 22.97 -29.89
CA GLY A 152 6.50 24.07 -29.85
C GLY A 152 6.71 24.64 -28.46
N ILE A 153 7.21 25.87 -28.40
CA ILE A 153 7.49 26.57 -27.13
C ILE A 153 6.18 27.15 -26.60
N ARG A 154 5.78 26.67 -25.40
CA ARG A 154 4.70 27.30 -24.65
C ARG A 154 5.21 28.60 -24.06
N LYS A 155 4.65 29.72 -24.52
CA LYS A 155 4.96 31.06 -24.00
C LYS A 155 4.47 31.16 -22.56
N ASN A 156 5.18 31.99 -21.80
CA ASN A 156 4.79 32.29 -20.42
C ASN A 156 3.34 32.82 -20.39
N GLN A 157 2.49 32.20 -19.61
CA GLN A 157 1.13 32.69 -19.35
C GLN A 157 1.14 33.33 -17.97
N VAL A 158 1.31 34.63 -17.92
CA VAL A 158 1.13 35.43 -16.72
C VAL A 158 -0.38 35.48 -16.43
N THR A 159 -0.88 34.50 -15.72
CA THR A 159 -2.32 34.40 -15.38
C THR A 159 -2.60 34.91 -13.97
N GLY A 160 -1.56 35.19 -13.17
CA GLY A 160 -1.69 35.56 -11.74
C GLY A 160 -2.21 34.39 -10.85
N SER A 161 -2.88 33.40 -11.45
CA SER A 161 -3.49 32.28 -10.70
C SER A 161 -2.51 31.15 -10.39
N TYR A 162 -1.46 30.96 -11.19
CA TYR A 162 -0.51 29.84 -11.05
C TYR A 162 0.95 30.27 -11.00
N GLY A 163 1.20 31.58 -10.83
CA GLY A 163 2.55 32.15 -10.86
C GLY A 163 3.13 32.26 -12.28
N ASP A 164 4.38 32.69 -12.35
CA ASP A 164 5.11 32.86 -13.61
C ASP A 164 5.88 31.59 -13.93
N PHE A 165 5.72 31.08 -15.16
CA PHE A 165 6.44 29.93 -15.68
C PHE A 165 7.40 30.37 -16.79
N ASN A 166 8.62 29.86 -16.77
CA ASN A 166 9.54 30.03 -17.88
C ASN A 166 8.98 29.37 -19.15
N PRO A 167 9.25 29.93 -20.34
CA PRO A 167 8.90 29.28 -21.58
C PRO A 167 9.48 27.86 -21.66
N VAL A 168 8.64 26.86 -21.95
CA VAL A 168 9.06 25.45 -22.03
C VAL A 168 8.65 24.86 -23.37
N MET A 169 9.49 23.98 -23.91
CA MET A 169 9.15 23.16 -25.07
C MET A 169 8.12 22.12 -24.67
N VAL A 170 6.95 22.15 -25.30
CA VAL A 170 5.86 21.20 -25.06
C VAL A 170 5.88 20.10 -26.11
N GLN A 171 6.60 19.04 -25.83
CA GLN A 171 6.74 17.88 -26.73
C GLN A 171 6.69 16.56 -25.96
N SER A 172 6.31 15.50 -26.64
CA SER A 172 6.36 14.13 -26.12
C SER A 172 6.76 13.17 -27.23
N LYS A 173 7.63 12.22 -26.90
CA LYS A 173 8.05 11.13 -27.80
C LYS A 173 7.10 9.92 -27.77
N GLY A 174 5.85 10.12 -27.32
CA GLY A 174 4.86 9.04 -27.24
C GLY A 174 4.59 8.56 -25.82
N MET A 175 5.17 9.20 -24.78
CA MET A 175 4.87 8.86 -23.39
C MET A 175 4.03 9.97 -22.73
N ARG A 176 3.15 9.55 -21.82
CA ARG A 176 2.27 10.43 -21.05
C ARG A 176 2.48 10.21 -19.57
N TYR A 177 2.53 11.29 -18.80
CA TYR A 177 2.48 11.22 -17.36
C TYR A 177 1.13 10.65 -16.89
N PRO A 178 1.11 9.91 -15.78
CA PRO A 178 -0.12 9.39 -15.21
C PRO A 178 -1.06 10.51 -14.80
N VAL A 179 -2.34 10.20 -14.80
CA VAL A 179 -3.42 11.06 -14.28
C VAL A 179 -3.92 10.51 -12.95
N ASP A 180 -4.74 11.29 -12.25
CA ASP A 180 -5.31 10.94 -10.94
C ASP A 180 -6.54 10.00 -11.02
N VAL A 181 -6.91 9.57 -12.22
CA VAL A 181 -7.96 8.56 -12.44
C VAL A 181 -7.33 7.27 -12.91
N LEU A 182 -7.46 6.21 -12.11
CA LEU A 182 -6.88 4.89 -12.37
C LEU A 182 -8.00 3.90 -12.70
N TYR A 183 -7.75 3.00 -13.63
CA TYR A 183 -8.63 1.87 -13.90
C TYR A 183 -7.92 0.56 -13.58
N PHE A 184 -8.44 -0.17 -12.59
CA PHE A 184 -8.02 -1.55 -12.30
C PHE A 184 -9.25 -2.43 -12.13
N LYS A 185 -9.16 -3.64 -12.67
CA LYS A 185 -10.21 -4.65 -12.43
C LYS A 185 -10.26 -4.99 -10.94
N THR A 186 -11.44 -5.37 -10.48
CA THR A 186 -11.62 -5.87 -9.10
C THR A 186 -10.92 -7.22 -8.90
N ALA A 187 -10.65 -7.60 -7.67
CA ALA A 187 -9.88 -8.82 -7.32
C ALA A 187 -10.43 -10.11 -7.94
N GLU A 188 -11.74 -10.17 -8.24
CA GLU A 188 -12.34 -11.34 -8.93
C GLU A 188 -11.78 -11.59 -10.33
N ALA A 189 -11.20 -10.58 -10.96
CA ALA A 189 -10.56 -10.73 -12.27
C ALA A 189 -9.16 -11.35 -12.17
N GLU A 190 -8.57 -11.38 -10.99
CA GLU A 190 -7.25 -11.97 -10.72
C GLU A 190 -7.34 -13.42 -10.23
N GLY A 191 -8.56 -13.93 -10.00
CA GLY A 191 -8.77 -15.32 -9.56
C GLY A 191 -9.74 -15.44 -8.39
N LYS A 192 -9.52 -16.44 -7.56
CA LYS A 192 -10.39 -16.76 -6.42
C LYS A 192 -10.28 -15.69 -5.33
N VAL A 193 -11.40 -15.05 -5.03
CA VAL A 193 -11.51 -14.09 -3.91
C VAL A 193 -11.67 -14.87 -2.60
N VAL A 194 -10.83 -14.53 -1.63
CA VAL A 194 -10.77 -15.17 -0.30
C VAL A 194 -11.08 -14.19 0.85
N HIS A 195 -11.30 -12.92 0.54
CA HIS A 195 -11.71 -11.88 1.49
C HIS A 195 -12.85 -11.03 0.90
N PRO A 196 -13.87 -10.61 1.67
CA PRO A 196 -15.05 -9.90 1.15
C PRO A 196 -14.73 -8.54 0.49
N THR A 197 -13.69 -7.87 0.96
CA THR A 197 -13.23 -6.57 0.45
C THR A 197 -11.83 -6.66 -0.16
N GLN A 198 -11.44 -7.82 -0.67
CA GLN A 198 -10.11 -8.05 -1.24
C GLN A 198 -9.75 -7.00 -2.30
N LYS A 199 -8.62 -6.33 -2.10
CA LYS A 199 -8.07 -5.41 -3.09
C LYS A 199 -7.32 -6.16 -4.21
N PRO A 200 -7.32 -5.66 -5.45
CA PRO A 200 -6.55 -6.28 -6.53
C PRO A 200 -5.05 -6.09 -6.33
N VAL A 201 -4.30 -7.15 -6.57
CA VAL A 201 -2.83 -7.15 -6.50
C VAL A 201 -2.24 -6.17 -7.52
N ALA A 202 -2.83 -6.09 -8.72
CA ALA A 202 -2.39 -5.17 -9.76
C ALA A 202 -2.42 -3.70 -9.33
N LEU A 203 -3.44 -3.28 -8.56
CA LEU A 203 -3.50 -1.94 -7.98
C LEU A 203 -2.37 -1.73 -6.96
N GLY A 204 -2.15 -2.70 -6.07
CA GLY A 204 -1.05 -2.67 -5.10
C GLY A 204 0.30 -2.53 -5.79
N ARG A 205 0.57 -3.31 -6.84
CA ARG A 205 1.80 -3.24 -7.62
C ARG A 205 2.04 -1.86 -8.25
N TYR A 206 0.99 -1.26 -8.81
CA TYR A 206 1.08 0.11 -9.37
C TYR A 206 1.49 1.12 -8.31
N LEU A 207 0.83 1.11 -7.15
CA LEU A 207 1.11 2.04 -6.06
C LEU A 207 2.50 1.82 -5.46
N ILE A 208 2.91 0.57 -5.24
CA ILE A 208 4.23 0.21 -4.72
C ILE A 208 5.34 0.66 -5.68
N LYS A 209 5.20 0.42 -6.98
CA LYS A 209 6.15 0.93 -7.98
C LYS A 209 6.24 2.44 -7.99
N THR A 210 5.10 3.12 -7.77
CA THR A 210 5.04 4.58 -7.77
C THR A 210 5.77 5.19 -6.57
N PHE A 211 5.62 4.62 -5.37
CA PHE A 211 6.02 5.26 -4.12
C PHE A 211 7.20 4.60 -3.40
N SER A 212 7.84 3.60 -3.99
CA SER A 212 8.97 2.92 -3.36
C SER A 212 10.00 2.42 -4.38
N ASN A 213 11.18 2.07 -3.87
CA ASN A 213 12.25 1.42 -4.62
C ASN A 213 12.32 -0.09 -4.30
N PRO A 214 12.88 -0.94 -5.20
CA PRO A 214 13.23 -2.31 -4.83
C PRO A 214 14.05 -2.36 -3.53
N GLY A 215 13.71 -3.30 -2.64
CA GLY A 215 14.34 -3.44 -1.32
C GLY A 215 13.80 -2.53 -0.21
N ASP A 216 12.94 -1.54 -0.51
CA ASP A 216 12.25 -0.73 0.49
C ASP A 216 11.26 -1.59 1.31
N ILE A 217 10.89 -1.11 2.50
CA ILE A 217 9.94 -1.80 3.39
C ILE A 217 8.55 -1.19 3.23
N VAL A 218 7.59 -2.02 2.83
CA VAL A 218 6.16 -1.69 2.71
C VAL A 218 5.42 -2.24 3.93
N LEU A 219 4.64 -1.40 4.61
CA LEU A 219 3.77 -1.79 5.71
C LEU A 219 2.32 -1.85 5.25
N ASP A 220 1.66 -2.98 5.50
CA ASP A 220 0.20 -3.14 5.48
C ASP A 220 -0.27 -3.60 6.86
N ASN A 221 -0.75 -2.66 7.67
CA ASN A 221 -1.09 -2.92 9.08
C ASN A 221 -2.53 -3.38 9.30
N THR A 222 -3.28 -3.67 8.24
CA THR A 222 -4.60 -4.34 8.24
C THR A 222 -4.71 -5.25 7.02
N SER A 223 -3.76 -6.19 6.91
CA SER A 223 -3.44 -6.86 5.65
C SER A 223 -4.54 -7.79 5.11
N GLY A 224 -5.50 -8.20 5.93
CA GLY A 224 -6.57 -9.11 5.54
C GLY A 224 -6.02 -10.36 4.86
N SER A 225 -6.35 -10.54 3.59
CA SER A 225 -5.85 -11.65 2.77
C SER A 225 -4.47 -11.38 2.12
N GLY A 226 -3.76 -10.31 2.47
CA GLY A 226 -2.37 -10.05 2.07
C GLY A 226 -2.19 -9.57 0.62
N SER A 227 -3.18 -8.93 0.00
CA SER A 227 -3.04 -8.50 -1.41
C SER A 227 -1.90 -7.52 -1.63
N PHE A 228 -1.69 -6.56 -0.73
CA PHE A 228 -0.60 -5.60 -0.86
C PHE A 228 0.76 -6.21 -0.46
N LEU A 229 0.79 -7.23 0.40
CA LEU A 229 2.00 -7.98 0.72
C LEU A 229 2.48 -8.80 -0.48
N VAL A 230 1.55 -9.50 -1.16
CA VAL A 230 1.82 -10.19 -2.43
C VAL A 230 2.34 -9.22 -3.49
N ALA A 231 1.71 -8.03 -3.59
CA ALA A 231 2.17 -6.99 -4.52
C ALA A 231 3.59 -6.49 -4.18
N ALA A 232 3.90 -6.29 -2.89
CA ALA A 232 5.24 -5.88 -2.45
C ALA A 232 6.30 -6.93 -2.80
N LEU A 233 6.00 -8.20 -2.54
CA LEU A 233 6.84 -9.33 -2.89
C LEU A 233 7.12 -9.39 -4.39
N GLN A 234 6.07 -9.32 -5.23
CA GLN A 234 6.21 -9.35 -6.69
C GLN A 234 7.03 -8.19 -7.26
N GLU A 235 7.04 -7.05 -6.58
CA GLU A 235 7.82 -5.89 -7.00
C GLU A 235 9.22 -5.82 -6.32
N GLY A 236 9.65 -6.87 -5.61
CA GLY A 236 10.96 -6.96 -4.98
C GLY A 236 11.14 -6.02 -3.78
N ARG A 237 10.06 -5.72 -3.07
CA ARG A 237 10.08 -4.96 -1.82
C ARG A 237 10.04 -5.91 -0.63
N ASN A 238 10.65 -5.48 0.48
CA ASN A 238 10.36 -6.09 1.76
C ASN A 238 9.00 -5.64 2.24
N PHE A 239 8.35 -6.42 3.09
CA PHE A 239 7.04 -6.07 3.61
C PHE A 239 6.88 -6.44 5.10
N ILE A 240 5.92 -5.81 5.73
CA ILE A 240 5.40 -6.18 7.04
C ILE A 240 3.89 -6.21 6.93
N GLY A 241 3.29 -7.36 7.24
CA GLY A 241 1.84 -7.52 7.37
C GLY A 241 1.43 -7.60 8.83
N ILE A 242 0.36 -6.89 9.20
CA ILE A 242 -0.30 -7.06 10.49
C ILE A 242 -1.77 -7.35 10.22
N GLU A 243 -2.31 -8.37 10.87
CA GLU A 243 -3.71 -8.75 10.76
C GLU A 243 -4.25 -9.16 12.13
N LYS A 244 -5.38 -8.61 12.52
CA LYS A 244 -6.01 -8.92 13.79
C LYS A 244 -6.48 -10.36 13.87
N ASN A 245 -7.02 -10.88 12.77
CA ASN A 245 -7.47 -12.26 12.62
C ASN A 245 -8.35 -12.73 13.80
N GLU A 246 -9.45 -12.00 14.05
CA GLU A 246 -10.33 -12.28 15.18
C GLU A 246 -10.96 -13.67 15.11
N ASP A 247 -10.98 -14.38 16.22
CA ASP A 247 -11.65 -15.68 16.34
C ASP A 247 -13.13 -15.60 15.94
N GLY A 248 -13.58 -16.60 15.19
CA GLY A 248 -14.95 -16.65 14.69
C GLY A 248 -15.25 -15.78 13.48
N THR A 249 -14.23 -15.16 12.86
CA THR A 249 -14.39 -14.46 11.57
C THR A 249 -14.88 -15.46 10.51
N LEU A 250 -15.93 -15.07 9.76
CA LEU A 250 -16.54 -15.89 8.73
C LEU A 250 -16.40 -15.25 7.35
N PHE A 251 -16.05 -16.05 6.37
CA PHE A 251 -16.16 -15.74 4.95
C PHE A 251 -17.05 -16.77 4.24
N LYS A 252 -18.11 -16.31 3.57
CA LYS A 252 -19.12 -17.20 2.93
C LYS A 252 -19.67 -18.26 3.89
N LYS A 253 -19.95 -17.86 5.14
CA LYS A 253 -20.48 -18.72 6.23
C LYS A 253 -19.52 -19.81 6.71
N LYS A 254 -18.23 -19.72 6.40
CA LYS A 254 -17.20 -20.65 6.88
C LYS A 254 -16.18 -19.91 7.72
N PRO A 255 -15.65 -20.53 8.79
CA PRO A 255 -14.52 -19.97 9.54
C PRO A 255 -13.35 -19.69 8.61
N VAL A 256 -12.69 -18.56 8.80
CA VAL A 256 -11.55 -18.12 8.01
C VAL A 256 -10.41 -17.69 8.91
N ASP A 257 -9.20 -18.08 8.52
CA ASP A 257 -7.94 -17.67 9.13
C ASP A 257 -7.15 -16.88 8.09
N TYR A 258 -7.14 -15.56 8.22
CA TYR A 258 -6.48 -14.68 7.27
C TYR A 258 -4.96 -14.74 7.35
N ILE A 259 -4.38 -15.11 8.49
CA ILE A 259 -2.93 -15.33 8.60
C ILE A 259 -2.54 -16.49 7.68
N LYS A 260 -3.15 -17.67 7.84
CA LYS A 260 -2.87 -18.84 6.97
C LYS A 260 -3.15 -18.58 5.50
N ILE A 261 -4.21 -17.83 5.18
CA ILE A 261 -4.51 -17.46 3.80
C ILE A 261 -3.40 -16.58 3.22
N THR A 262 -2.95 -15.59 3.97
CA THR A 262 -1.88 -14.68 3.54
C THR A 262 -0.56 -15.42 3.37
N GLU A 263 -0.18 -16.26 4.35
CA GLU A 263 1.01 -17.12 4.26
C GLU A 263 0.98 -18.01 3.02
N SER A 264 -0.14 -18.70 2.78
CA SER A 264 -0.30 -19.54 1.59
C SER A 264 -0.18 -18.76 0.28
N ARG A 265 -0.72 -17.55 0.21
CA ARG A 265 -0.60 -16.65 -0.96
C ARG A 265 0.83 -16.17 -1.17
N ILE A 266 1.54 -15.82 -0.10
CA ILE A 266 2.95 -15.46 -0.15
C ILE A 266 3.78 -16.63 -0.67
N GLU A 267 3.61 -17.83 -0.09
CA GLU A 267 4.31 -19.05 -0.53
C GLU A 267 4.04 -19.38 -1.99
N GLN A 268 2.77 -19.28 -2.42
CA GLN A 268 2.41 -19.51 -3.81
C GLN A 268 3.12 -18.49 -4.71
N THR A 269 3.12 -17.21 -4.33
CA THR A 269 3.80 -16.16 -5.09
C THR A 269 5.30 -16.41 -5.21
N ILE A 270 5.97 -16.84 -4.11
CA ILE A 270 7.40 -17.19 -4.12
C ILE A 270 7.66 -18.33 -5.11
N ARG A 271 6.80 -19.35 -5.14
CA ARG A 271 6.94 -20.46 -6.11
C ARG A 271 6.76 -20.05 -7.56
N GLU A 272 5.95 -19.03 -7.82
CA GLU A 272 5.64 -18.53 -9.17
C GLU A 272 6.69 -17.50 -9.68
N MET A 273 7.52 -16.94 -8.79
CA MET A 273 8.55 -16.00 -9.16
C MET A 273 9.72 -16.68 -9.86
N ASP A 274 10.41 -15.94 -10.75
CA ASP A 274 11.61 -16.45 -11.41
C ASP A 274 12.82 -16.63 -10.46
N ALA A 275 13.80 -17.43 -10.89
CA ALA A 275 14.96 -17.78 -10.06
C ALA A 275 15.79 -16.55 -9.62
N ASN A 276 15.87 -15.48 -10.41
CA ASN A 276 16.62 -14.28 -10.07
C ASN A 276 15.97 -13.50 -8.94
N THR A 277 14.64 -13.38 -8.99
CA THR A 277 13.86 -12.74 -7.93
C THR A 277 13.90 -13.59 -6.65
N LEU A 278 13.79 -14.92 -6.77
CA LEU A 278 13.95 -15.86 -5.67
C LEU A 278 15.32 -15.79 -5.00
N MET A 279 16.40 -15.65 -5.76
CA MET A 279 17.76 -15.52 -5.20
C MET A 279 17.94 -14.25 -4.37
N HIS A 280 17.31 -13.15 -4.78
CA HIS A 280 17.38 -11.90 -4.01
C HIS A 280 16.71 -12.06 -2.64
N LEU A 281 15.51 -12.64 -2.59
CA LEU A 281 14.76 -12.90 -1.36
C LEU A 281 15.42 -13.96 -0.47
N HIS A 282 15.97 -15.02 -1.07
CA HIS A 282 16.66 -16.08 -0.35
C HIS A 282 17.93 -15.57 0.35
N LYS A 283 18.66 -14.63 -0.27
CA LYS A 283 19.83 -14.00 0.31
C LYS A 283 19.50 -13.15 1.55
N ILE A 284 18.35 -12.49 1.56
CA ILE A 284 17.85 -11.75 2.73
C ILE A 284 17.48 -12.73 3.86
N ASN A 285 16.79 -13.83 3.55
CA ASN A 285 16.40 -14.84 4.54
C ASN A 285 17.59 -15.62 5.10
N LEU A 286 18.60 -15.93 4.30
CA LEU A 286 19.83 -16.61 4.77
C LEU A 286 20.64 -15.72 5.71
N LEU A 287 20.73 -14.42 5.45
CA LEU A 287 21.41 -13.48 6.36
C LEU A 287 20.68 -13.38 7.70
N SER A 288 19.34 -13.50 7.70
CA SER A 288 18.54 -13.49 8.93
C SER A 288 18.62 -14.78 9.74
N ASN A 289 18.84 -15.95 9.10
CA ASN A 289 18.91 -17.26 9.77
C ASN A 289 20.31 -17.66 10.22
N ASN A 290 21.37 -17.23 9.54
CA ASN A 290 22.74 -17.56 9.93
C ASN A 290 23.23 -16.79 11.18
N GLU A 291 22.61 -15.67 11.53
CA GLU A 291 22.89 -14.97 12.79
C GLU A 291 22.16 -15.59 13.98
N ALA A 292 21.08 -16.35 13.74
CA ALA A 292 20.33 -17.05 14.80
C ALA A 292 20.99 -18.37 15.27
N LEU A 293 22.02 -18.85 14.58
CA LEU A 293 22.76 -20.10 14.91
C LEU A 293 24.12 -19.82 15.58
N ASN A 294 24.52 -18.56 15.76
CA ASN A 294 25.78 -18.16 16.37
C ASN A 294 25.61 -17.38 17.70
N ASP A 295 24.43 -17.41 18.27
CA ASP A 295 24.10 -17.05 19.65
C ASP A 295 23.57 -18.31 20.39
#